data_e4ed55da66d511f1e0c1fb9fbc5f9706
#
_entry.id   e4ed55da66d511f1e0c1fb9fbc5f9706
#
_cell.length_a   1.000
_cell.length_b   1.000
_cell.length_c   1.000
_cell.angle_alpha   90.00
_cell.angle_beta   90.00
_cell.angle_gamma   90.00
#
_symmetry.space_group_name_H-M   'P 1'
#
loop_
_entity.id
_entity.type
_entity.pdbx_description
1 polymer ?
#
loop_
_entity_poly.entity_id
_entity_poly.type
_entity_poly.pdbx_seq_one_letter_code
_entity_poly.pdbx_strand_id
1 'polypeptide(L)'
;WINNPNSNVVEPDTVFEKEYTISVGGASLEMYYFGPSHDNCRVVFLIQPDRIMFIADDANPPNALNMIYGAGLADTYVFNLVPYFLKAERLAKQKRVKSIIGSHMSFKDRPMNLVSGTIGSIKSLKEQRLFYQYTIDAVQKALDEKINPEEIPDYLIKKGYIE
;
A
#
# COMPACT_ATOMS: atom_id res chain seq x y z
N TRP A 1 -15.78 -0.98 -20.15
CA TRP A 1 -14.70 -0.40 -20.98
C TRP A 1 -14.38 -1.31 -22.17
N ILE A 2 -14.09 -2.57 -21.95
CA ILE A 2 -13.68 -3.53 -23.00
C ILE A 2 -14.77 -3.73 -24.06
N ASN A 3 -16.04 -3.61 -23.68
CA ASN A 3 -17.18 -3.76 -24.58
C ASN A 3 -17.68 -2.45 -25.20
N ASN A 4 -16.97 -1.32 -24.99
CA ASN A 4 -17.32 -0.06 -25.64
C ASN A 4 -16.63 0.00 -27.01
N PRO A 5 -17.38 -0.03 -28.12
CA PRO A 5 -16.79 0.00 -29.47
C PRO A 5 -16.01 1.30 -29.76
N ASN A 6 -16.16 2.32 -28.93
CA ASN A 6 -15.44 3.59 -29.04
C ASN A 6 -14.26 3.68 -28.05
N SER A 7 -13.96 2.62 -27.28
CA SER A 7 -12.79 2.61 -26.40
C SER A 7 -11.54 2.29 -27.20
N ASN A 8 -10.60 3.22 -27.25
CA ASN A 8 -9.25 3.00 -27.77
C ASN A 8 -8.39 2.24 -26.72
N VAL A 9 -8.87 1.07 -26.29
CA VAL A 9 -8.08 0.21 -25.40
C VAL A 9 -7.06 -0.52 -26.27
N VAL A 10 -5.81 -0.22 -26.03
CA VAL A 10 -4.68 -0.92 -26.66
C VAL A 10 -4.29 -2.09 -25.76
N GLU A 11 -4.21 -3.28 -26.34
CA GLU A 11 -3.70 -4.44 -25.62
C GLU A 11 -2.22 -4.25 -25.29
N PRO A 12 -1.76 -4.69 -24.10
CA PRO A 12 -0.35 -4.60 -23.77
C PRO A 12 0.49 -5.57 -24.61
N ASP A 13 1.63 -5.10 -25.09
CA ASP A 13 2.58 -5.94 -25.85
C ASP A 13 3.27 -7.00 -24.97
N THR A 14 3.34 -6.73 -23.66
CA THR A 14 4.01 -7.59 -22.68
C THR A 14 3.21 -7.68 -21.41
N VAL A 15 3.04 -8.89 -20.91
CA VAL A 15 2.43 -9.18 -19.60
C VAL A 15 3.38 -10.00 -18.75
N PHE A 16 3.25 -9.91 -17.44
CA PHE A 16 4.07 -10.70 -16.50
C PHE A 16 3.25 -11.11 -15.26
N GLU A 17 3.70 -12.16 -14.58
CA GLU A 17 3.00 -12.70 -13.41
C GLU A 17 3.63 -12.32 -12.07
N LYS A 18 4.96 -12.20 -12.01
CA LYS A 18 5.68 -11.98 -10.75
C LYS A 18 6.60 -10.79 -10.79
N GLU A 19 7.47 -10.74 -11.78
CA GLU A 19 8.44 -9.66 -11.94
C GLU A 19 8.76 -9.43 -13.41
N TYR A 20 9.07 -8.19 -13.72
CA TYR A 20 9.54 -7.79 -15.06
C TYR A 20 10.46 -6.59 -14.94
N THR A 21 11.42 -6.47 -15.86
CA THR A 21 12.36 -5.36 -15.85
C THR A 21 12.49 -4.77 -17.26
N ILE A 22 12.35 -3.45 -17.33
CA ILE A 22 12.64 -2.66 -18.53
C ILE A 22 13.93 -1.87 -18.29
N SER A 23 14.83 -1.87 -19.26
CA SER A 23 16.10 -1.11 -19.18
C SER A 23 16.25 -0.21 -20.38
N VAL A 24 16.50 1.08 -20.14
CA VAL A 24 16.69 2.10 -21.18
C VAL A 24 17.74 3.11 -20.71
N GLY A 25 18.75 3.37 -21.53
CA GLY A 25 19.70 4.48 -21.31
C GLY A 25 20.46 4.45 -19.99
N GLY A 26 20.77 3.25 -19.45
CA GLY A 26 21.45 3.10 -18.17
C GLY A 26 20.57 3.17 -16.94
N ALA A 27 19.26 3.39 -17.11
CA ALA A 27 18.25 3.25 -16.08
C ALA A 27 17.46 1.95 -16.23
N SER A 28 16.89 1.44 -15.15
CA SER A 28 15.94 0.33 -15.20
C SER A 28 14.73 0.58 -14.32
N LEU A 29 13.59 0.08 -14.78
CA LEU A 29 12.34 -0.03 -14.05
C LEU A 29 12.09 -1.51 -13.77
N GLU A 30 12.28 -1.89 -12.52
CA GLU A 30 11.97 -3.23 -12.04
C GLU A 30 10.54 -3.24 -11.48
N MET A 31 9.72 -4.18 -11.87
CA MET A 31 8.31 -4.31 -11.48
C MET A 31 8.10 -5.61 -10.74
N TYR A 32 7.41 -5.55 -9.60
CA TYR A 32 7.18 -6.71 -8.72
C TYR A 32 5.71 -6.81 -8.33
N TYR A 33 5.12 -7.96 -8.59
CA TYR A 33 3.78 -8.29 -8.11
C TYR A 33 3.88 -9.16 -6.84
N PHE A 34 3.37 -8.65 -5.74
CA PHE A 34 3.42 -9.34 -4.44
C PHE A 34 2.15 -10.09 -4.06
N GLY A 35 1.17 -10.09 -4.94
CA GLY A 35 -0.18 -10.59 -4.72
C GLY A 35 -1.17 -9.45 -4.48
N PRO A 36 -2.44 -9.78 -4.30
CA PRO A 36 -3.49 -8.81 -4.04
C PRO A 36 -3.17 -7.97 -2.79
N SER A 37 -3.46 -6.66 -2.87
CA SER A 37 -3.30 -5.70 -1.77
C SER A 37 -4.49 -4.74 -1.74
N HIS A 38 -4.33 -3.50 -2.16
CA HIS A 38 -5.44 -2.57 -2.37
C HIS A 38 -6.41 -3.06 -3.45
N ASP A 39 -5.88 -3.67 -4.49
CA ASP A 39 -6.61 -4.43 -5.51
C ASP A 39 -5.82 -5.68 -5.94
N ASN A 40 -6.27 -6.37 -6.98
CA ASN A 40 -5.66 -7.61 -7.45
C ASN A 40 -4.56 -7.44 -8.50
N CYS A 41 -4.24 -6.21 -8.89
CA CYS A 41 -3.28 -5.93 -9.97
C CYS A 41 -2.16 -4.94 -9.60
N ARG A 42 -1.99 -4.63 -8.31
CA ARG A 42 -0.96 -3.67 -7.85
C ARG A 42 0.46 -4.19 -8.05
N VAL A 43 1.28 -3.32 -8.60
CA VAL A 43 2.69 -3.59 -8.87
C VAL A 43 3.55 -2.60 -8.11
N VAL A 44 4.59 -3.10 -7.46
CA VAL A 44 5.65 -2.29 -6.87
C VAL A 44 6.69 -2.00 -7.94
N PHE A 45 7.04 -0.74 -8.09
CA PHE A 45 8.07 -0.30 -9.03
C PHE A 45 9.35 0.07 -8.29
N LEU A 46 10.50 -0.34 -8.82
CA LEU A 46 11.81 0.06 -8.35
C LEU A 46 12.61 0.70 -9.48
N ILE A 47 13.00 1.95 -9.28
CA ILE A 47 13.75 2.75 -10.25
C ILE A 47 15.22 2.69 -9.89
N GLN A 48 16.05 2.24 -10.84
CA GLN A 48 17.49 2.17 -10.72
C GLN A 48 18.18 3.12 -11.74
N PRO A 49 19.33 3.70 -11.41
CA PRO A 49 20.16 3.49 -10.22
C PRO A 49 19.77 4.32 -8.99
N ASP A 50 18.70 5.10 -9.04
CA ASP A 50 18.31 6.03 -7.97
C ASP A 50 17.83 5.32 -6.70
N ARG A 51 17.45 4.06 -6.81
CA ARG A 51 16.97 3.23 -5.70
C ARG A 51 15.70 3.80 -5.05
N ILE A 52 14.78 4.22 -5.91
CA ILE A 52 13.47 4.74 -5.53
C ILE A 52 12.44 3.62 -5.71
N MET A 53 11.67 3.33 -4.66
CA MET A 53 10.56 2.39 -4.74
C MET A 53 9.25 3.19 -4.77
N PHE A 54 8.43 2.95 -5.80
CA PHE A 54 7.10 3.52 -5.91
C PHE A 54 6.06 2.43 -5.58
N ILE A 55 5.21 2.74 -4.62
CA ILE A 55 4.11 1.86 -4.19
C ILE A 55 2.83 2.68 -4.22
N ALA A 56 2.06 2.53 -5.29
CA ALA A 56 0.80 3.26 -5.43
C ALA A 56 -0.24 2.76 -4.42
N ASP A 57 -0.99 3.66 -3.84
CA ASP A 57 -2.14 3.45 -2.95
C ASP A 57 -1.86 2.63 -1.67
N ASP A 58 -1.05 1.59 -1.74
CA ASP A 58 -0.73 0.75 -0.58
C ASP A 58 0.18 1.46 0.43
N ALA A 59 1.16 2.24 -0.03
CA ALA A 59 2.09 2.94 0.85
C ALA A 59 2.11 4.45 0.57
N ASN A 60 1.75 5.24 1.56
CA ASN A 60 1.71 6.70 1.46
C ASN A 60 2.49 7.35 2.61
N PRO A 61 3.85 7.30 2.58
CA PRO A 61 4.66 7.97 3.57
C PRO A 61 4.50 9.50 3.48
N PRO A 62 4.79 10.28 4.56
CA PRO A 62 5.21 9.80 5.87
C PRO A 62 4.06 9.28 6.73
N ASN A 63 2.82 9.55 6.36
CA ASN A 63 1.63 9.18 7.12
C ASN A 63 1.02 7.92 6.53
N ALA A 64 1.15 6.80 7.23
CA ALA A 64 0.65 5.50 6.81
C ALA A 64 -0.88 5.42 6.58
N LEU A 65 -1.62 6.44 6.97
CA LEU A 65 -3.07 6.37 7.22
C LEU A 65 -3.96 6.86 6.08
N ASN A 66 -3.50 6.92 4.84
CA ASN A 66 -4.38 7.35 3.74
C ASN A 66 -5.53 6.39 3.42
N MET A 67 -5.53 5.18 3.95
CA MET A 67 -6.64 4.24 3.79
C MET A 67 -7.92 4.62 4.57
N ILE A 68 -7.89 5.70 5.35
CA ILE A 68 -9.05 6.19 6.10
C ILE A 68 -10.07 6.92 5.19
N TYR A 69 -9.71 7.24 3.96
CA TYR A 69 -10.64 7.88 3.04
C TYR A 69 -11.56 6.87 2.32
N GLY A 70 -12.25 6.09 3.10
CA GLY A 70 -13.56 5.51 2.79
C GLY A 70 -13.63 4.41 1.74
N ALA A 71 -12.89 4.48 0.66
CA ALA A 71 -12.99 3.50 -0.42
C ALA A 71 -12.00 2.32 -0.28
N GLY A 72 -10.87 2.55 0.36
CA GLY A 72 -9.81 1.55 0.45
C GLY A 72 -10.03 0.44 1.48
N LEU A 73 -10.88 0.68 2.49
CA LEU A 73 -11.20 -0.35 3.50
C LEU A 73 -12.28 -1.33 3.04
N ALA A 74 -12.96 -1.04 1.94
CA ALA A 74 -13.86 -1.99 1.30
C ALA A 74 -13.10 -3.08 0.53
N ASP A 75 -11.77 -3.02 0.51
CA ASP A 75 -10.96 -3.98 -0.20
C ASP A 75 -10.97 -5.34 0.47
N THR A 76 -11.32 -6.31 -0.33
CA THR A 76 -11.40 -7.72 0.05
C THR A 76 -10.04 -8.32 0.46
N TYR A 77 -8.96 -7.55 0.31
CA TYR A 77 -7.59 -8.05 0.46
C TYR A 77 -6.83 -7.51 1.68
N VAL A 78 -7.52 -6.89 2.64
CA VAL A 78 -6.89 -6.30 3.84
C VAL A 78 -5.97 -7.29 4.58
N PHE A 79 -6.33 -8.57 4.64
CA PHE A 79 -5.51 -9.61 5.28
C PHE A 79 -4.20 -9.91 4.52
N ASN A 80 -4.12 -9.54 3.25
CA ASN A 80 -2.92 -9.72 2.45
C ASN A 80 -1.91 -8.57 2.63
N LEU A 81 -2.32 -7.45 3.22
CA LEU A 81 -1.45 -6.28 3.37
C LEU A 81 -0.22 -6.56 4.24
N VAL A 82 -0.38 -7.33 5.32
CA VAL A 82 0.76 -7.72 6.17
C VAL A 82 1.82 -8.50 5.39
N PRO A 83 1.50 -9.63 4.72
CA PRO A 83 2.48 -10.34 3.90
C PRO A 83 2.97 -9.53 2.69
N TYR A 84 2.15 -8.67 2.11
CA TYR A 84 2.54 -7.75 1.05
C TYR A 84 3.66 -6.81 1.51
N PHE A 85 3.46 -6.09 2.62
CA PHE A 85 4.46 -5.19 3.17
C PHE A 85 5.73 -5.91 3.63
N LEU A 86 5.64 -7.15 4.13
CA LEU A 86 6.82 -7.96 4.43
C LEU A 86 7.68 -8.21 3.18
N LYS A 87 7.06 -8.49 2.04
CA LYS A 87 7.78 -8.66 0.76
C LYS A 87 8.41 -7.34 0.32
N ALA A 88 7.65 -6.24 0.42
CA ALA A 88 8.15 -4.89 0.09
C ALA A 88 9.35 -4.49 0.97
N GLU A 89 9.27 -4.72 2.30
CA GLU A 89 10.39 -4.48 3.22
C GLU A 89 11.63 -5.28 2.88
N ARG A 90 11.47 -6.56 2.53
CA ARG A 90 12.59 -7.44 2.14
C ARG A 90 13.23 -6.96 0.86
N LEU A 91 12.44 -6.66 -0.17
CA LEU A 91 12.93 -6.12 -1.43
C LEU A 91 13.64 -4.79 -1.21
N ALA A 92 13.04 -3.88 -0.45
CA ALA A 92 13.63 -2.57 -0.16
C ALA A 92 15.01 -2.69 0.52
N LYS A 93 15.16 -3.61 1.48
CA LYS A 93 16.46 -3.90 2.12
C LYS A 93 17.45 -4.51 1.14
N GLN A 94 17.05 -5.53 0.38
CA GLN A 94 17.90 -6.22 -0.59
C GLN A 94 18.43 -5.27 -1.66
N LYS A 95 17.58 -4.42 -2.19
CA LYS A 95 17.90 -3.44 -3.24
C LYS A 95 18.46 -2.13 -2.70
N ARG A 96 18.60 -1.99 -1.38
CA ARG A 96 19.11 -0.79 -0.70
C ARG A 96 18.32 0.47 -1.09
N VAL A 97 17.00 0.36 -1.11
CA VAL A 97 16.09 1.46 -1.44
C VAL A 97 16.37 2.66 -0.55
N LYS A 98 16.43 3.84 -1.14
CA LYS A 98 16.67 5.11 -0.45
C LYS A 98 15.38 5.81 -0.06
N SER A 99 14.39 5.74 -0.95
CA SER A 99 13.13 6.46 -0.78
C SER A 99 11.95 5.62 -1.25
N ILE A 100 10.86 5.75 -0.51
CA ILE A 100 9.54 5.23 -0.90
C ILE A 100 8.71 6.40 -1.38
N ILE A 101 8.02 6.23 -2.50
CA ILE A 101 7.07 7.19 -3.04
C ILE A 101 5.71 6.51 -3.12
N GLY A 102 4.70 7.15 -2.54
CA GLY A 102 3.29 6.78 -2.69
C GLY A 102 2.61 7.57 -3.80
N SER A 103 1.35 7.27 -4.08
CA SER A 103 0.58 7.94 -5.15
C SER A 103 -0.31 9.08 -4.64
N HIS A 104 -0.61 9.14 -3.36
CA HIS A 104 -1.49 10.15 -2.79
C HIS A 104 -0.73 11.29 -2.14
N MET A 105 -1.35 12.47 -2.14
CA MET A 105 -0.82 13.66 -1.49
C MET A 105 -1.16 13.64 0.01
N SER A 106 -0.24 14.10 0.84
CA SER A 106 -0.49 14.35 2.26
C SER A 106 -1.01 15.75 2.48
N PHE A 107 -2.04 15.87 3.32
CA PHE A 107 -2.60 17.13 3.76
C PHE A 107 -2.35 17.29 5.27
N LYS A 108 -1.94 18.47 5.67
CA LYS A 108 -1.77 18.85 7.06
C LYS A 108 -2.85 19.85 7.43
N ASP A 109 -3.64 19.55 8.44
CA ASP A 109 -4.65 20.42 9.02
C ASP A 109 -5.86 20.76 8.14
N ARG A 110 -6.88 21.35 8.75
CA ARG A 110 -8.04 21.92 8.06
C ARG A 110 -7.98 23.44 8.12
N PRO A 111 -8.16 24.20 7.03
CA PRO A 111 -8.43 23.70 5.67
C PRO A 111 -7.24 22.95 5.07
N MET A 112 -7.50 22.00 4.18
CA MET A 112 -6.52 21.06 3.63
C MET A 112 -5.32 21.79 2.98
N ASN A 113 -4.28 22.04 3.77
CA ASN A 113 -3.03 22.57 3.27
C ASN A 113 -2.19 21.41 2.73
N LEU A 114 -1.88 21.44 1.46
CA LEU A 114 -0.98 20.48 0.83
C LEU A 114 0.40 20.57 1.48
N VAL A 115 0.85 19.49 2.10
CA VAL A 115 2.14 19.48 2.79
C VAL A 115 3.27 19.05 1.90
N SER A 116 3.10 17.96 1.17
CA SER A 116 4.11 17.46 0.24
C SER A 116 3.57 16.26 -0.55
N GLY A 117 4.29 15.85 -1.59
CA GLY A 117 4.16 14.52 -2.13
C GLY A 117 4.51 13.47 -1.08
N THR A 118 3.98 12.28 -1.23
CA THR A 118 4.21 11.16 -0.32
C THR A 118 5.58 10.54 -0.53
N ILE A 119 6.60 11.12 0.09
CA ILE A 119 7.97 10.63 0.05
C ILE A 119 8.42 10.29 1.47
N GLY A 120 8.94 9.09 1.65
CA GLY A 120 9.45 8.63 2.94
C GLY A 120 10.58 7.64 2.85
N SER A 121 11.06 7.19 3.99
CA SER A 121 12.09 6.15 4.08
C SER A 121 11.46 4.75 4.08
N ILE A 122 12.31 3.73 3.94
CA ILE A 122 11.88 2.32 4.06
C ILE A 122 11.24 1.98 5.42
N LYS A 123 11.45 2.83 6.44
CA LYS A 123 10.83 2.66 7.76
C LYS A 123 9.31 2.74 7.70
N SER A 124 8.77 3.57 6.80
CA SER A 124 7.32 3.69 6.61
C SER A 124 6.63 2.38 6.20
N LEU A 125 7.32 1.50 5.47
CA LEU A 125 6.77 0.18 5.13
C LEU A 125 6.54 -0.68 6.38
N LYS A 126 7.51 -0.69 7.28
CA LYS A 126 7.39 -1.41 8.55
C LYS A 126 6.29 -0.83 9.43
N GLU A 127 6.22 0.50 9.53
CA GLU A 127 5.21 1.18 10.33
C GLU A 127 3.81 0.88 9.82
N GLN A 128 3.61 0.91 8.51
CA GLN A 128 2.33 0.58 7.90
C GLN A 128 1.96 -0.89 8.10
N ARG A 129 2.91 -1.81 7.91
CA ARG A 129 2.69 -3.23 8.20
C ARG A 129 2.27 -3.47 9.64
N LEU A 130 2.95 -2.84 10.60
CA LEU A 130 2.62 -2.98 12.02
C LEU A 130 1.23 -2.43 12.34
N PHE A 131 0.84 -1.33 11.72
CA PHE A 131 -0.52 -0.80 11.84
C PHE A 131 -1.58 -1.84 11.44
N TYR A 132 -1.43 -2.46 10.26
CA TYR A 132 -2.37 -3.51 9.83
C TYR A 132 -2.32 -4.74 10.74
N GLN A 133 -1.12 -5.16 11.14
CA GLN A 133 -0.98 -6.31 12.04
C GLN A 133 -1.70 -6.06 13.36
N TYR A 134 -1.45 -4.92 14.01
CA TYR A 134 -2.09 -4.58 15.28
C TYR A 134 -3.60 -4.43 15.15
N THR A 135 -4.08 -3.85 14.05
CA THR A 135 -5.52 -3.73 13.80
C THR A 135 -6.17 -5.11 13.64
N ILE A 136 -5.58 -5.98 12.84
CA ILE A 136 -6.06 -7.36 12.64
C ILE A 136 -6.07 -8.11 13.97
N ASP A 137 -4.96 -8.06 14.73
CA ASP A 137 -4.84 -8.75 16.01
C ASP A 137 -5.87 -8.22 17.04
N ALA A 138 -6.11 -6.92 17.07
CA ALA A 138 -7.09 -6.31 17.98
C ALA A 138 -8.53 -6.69 17.63
N VAL A 139 -8.87 -6.71 16.33
CA VAL A 139 -10.18 -7.18 15.85
C VAL A 139 -10.36 -8.67 16.17
N GLN A 140 -9.35 -9.50 15.90
CA GLN A 140 -9.40 -10.93 16.21
C GLN A 140 -9.64 -11.16 17.70
N LYS A 141 -8.94 -10.42 18.55
CA LYS A 141 -9.13 -10.50 19.99
C LYS A 141 -10.57 -10.13 20.43
N ALA A 142 -11.15 -9.09 19.83
CA ALA A 142 -12.54 -8.72 20.11
C ALA A 142 -13.50 -9.84 19.71
N LEU A 143 -13.28 -10.49 18.57
CA LEU A 143 -14.08 -11.63 18.11
C LEU A 143 -13.93 -12.84 19.04
N ASP A 144 -12.73 -13.13 19.52
CA ASP A 144 -12.46 -14.22 20.47
C ASP A 144 -13.14 -13.96 21.82
N GLU A 145 -13.24 -12.69 22.25
CA GLU A 145 -14.02 -12.24 23.41
C GLU A 145 -15.55 -12.20 23.14
N LYS A 146 -15.99 -12.62 21.95
CA LYS A 146 -17.40 -12.65 21.50
C LYS A 146 -18.07 -11.28 21.51
N ILE A 147 -17.32 -10.23 21.27
CA ILE A 147 -17.87 -8.89 21.04
C ILE A 147 -18.66 -8.91 19.73
N ASN A 148 -19.86 -8.33 19.74
CA ASN A 148 -20.65 -8.20 18.53
C ASN A 148 -19.87 -7.39 17.48
N PRO A 149 -19.77 -7.83 16.21
CA PRO A 149 -19.08 -7.09 15.16
C PRO A 149 -19.41 -5.61 15.07
N GLU A 150 -20.67 -5.23 15.28
CA GLU A 150 -21.12 -3.83 15.29
C GLU A 150 -20.54 -3.01 16.44
N GLU A 151 -20.16 -3.65 17.56
CA GLU A 151 -19.61 -3.02 18.76
C GLU A 151 -18.07 -3.00 18.75
N ILE A 152 -17.41 -3.69 17.81
CA ILE A 152 -15.95 -3.78 17.76
C ILE A 152 -15.30 -2.40 17.68
N PRO A 153 -15.75 -1.42 16.87
CA PRO A 153 -15.12 -0.10 16.83
C PRO A 153 -15.07 0.57 18.20
N ASP A 154 -16.20 0.59 18.92
CA ASP A 154 -16.29 1.18 20.26
C ASP A 154 -15.45 0.41 21.29
N TYR A 155 -15.41 -0.93 21.18
CA TYR A 155 -14.55 -1.76 21.99
C TYR A 155 -13.06 -1.41 21.78
N LEU A 156 -12.61 -1.25 20.54
CA LEU A 156 -11.21 -0.92 20.21
C LEU A 156 -10.82 0.46 20.76
N ILE A 157 -11.69 1.46 20.62
CA ILE A 157 -11.49 2.80 21.19
C ILE A 157 -11.40 2.71 22.72
N LYS A 158 -12.35 2.05 23.37
CA LYS A 158 -12.39 1.90 24.83
C LYS A 158 -11.16 1.19 25.39
N LYS A 159 -10.58 0.27 24.64
CA LYS A 159 -9.36 -0.46 25.01
C LYS A 159 -8.07 0.29 24.65
N GLY A 160 -8.18 1.44 23.96
CA GLY A 160 -7.01 2.22 23.53
C GLY A 160 -6.21 1.57 22.41
N TYR A 161 -6.83 0.71 21.60
CA TYR A 161 -6.18 0.14 20.40
C TYR A 161 -6.19 1.13 19.24
N ILE A 162 -7.19 2.00 19.19
CA ILE A 162 -7.34 3.09 18.22
C ILE A 162 -7.80 4.36 18.96
N GLU A 163 -7.46 5.54 18.44
CA GLU A 163 -7.87 6.86 18.95
C GLU A 163 -9.01 7.46 18.11
#